data_4c2ef24e49b1def8fbf87d08b7d268d3
#
_entry.id   4c2ef24e49b1def8fbf87d08b7d268d3
#
_cell.length_a   1.000
_cell.length_b   1.000
_cell.length_c   1.000
_cell.angle_alpha   90.00
_cell.angle_beta   90.00
_cell.angle_gamma   90.00
#
_symmetry.space_group_name_H-M   'P 1'
#
loop_
_entity.id
_entity.type
_entity.pdbx_description
1 polymer ?
#
loop_
_entity_poly.entity_id
_entity_poly.type
_entity_poly.pdbx_seq_one_letter_code
_entity_poly.pdbx_strand_id
1 'polypeptide(L)'
;MTERRSAKRGSKRSSSKRGDGAVIDVDATGEVHLADAAAEPDEDARALVLLARWAGRYAPARNVEGADGLWLETTGVAHLFGGEAAMLEDVHRRLARPRGGLAACGFTVRSGLADTPEAAFALARFATSAARPFAVAPPGRQAEALAGLPVAGLGLEAETVLLLGRLGLKRIGQLYGLPRAALERRFRGVAG
;
A
#
# COMPACT_ATOMS: atom_id res chain seq x y z
N MET A 1 44.87 -20.60 48.57
CA MET A 1 44.58 -19.17 48.27
C MET A 1 44.61 -19.00 46.76
N THR A 2 43.46 -19.02 46.13
CA THR A 2 43.34 -19.04 44.66
C THR A 2 42.48 -17.89 44.26
N GLU A 3 43.11 -16.87 43.69
CA GLU A 3 42.50 -15.64 43.21
C GLU A 3 41.79 -15.88 41.90
N ARG A 4 40.46 -15.73 41.85
CA ARG A 4 39.67 -15.76 40.62
C ARG A 4 39.63 -14.35 40.03
N ARG A 5 40.36 -14.12 38.94
CA ARG A 5 40.24 -12.93 38.08
C ARG A 5 38.96 -13.00 37.30
N SER A 6 38.04 -12.07 37.60
CA SER A 6 36.81 -11.82 36.83
C SER A 6 37.16 -11.04 35.55
N ALA A 7 36.98 -11.69 34.42
CA ALA A 7 37.11 -11.03 33.09
C ALA A 7 35.83 -10.26 32.78
N LYS A 8 35.94 -8.94 32.80
CA LYS A 8 34.89 -8.00 32.38
C LYS A 8 34.82 -7.97 30.88
N ARG A 9 33.88 -8.71 30.25
CA ARG A 9 33.58 -8.63 28.85
C ARG A 9 32.86 -7.32 28.56
N GLY A 10 33.56 -6.36 27.95
CA GLY A 10 33.00 -5.16 27.40
C GLY A 10 32.16 -5.50 26.17
N SER A 11 30.85 -5.35 26.29
CA SER A 11 29.95 -5.38 25.16
C SER A 11 30.14 -4.12 24.34
N LYS A 12 30.84 -4.22 23.21
CA LYS A 12 30.84 -3.21 22.15
C LYS A 12 29.42 -3.16 21.56
N ARG A 13 28.66 -2.15 21.91
CA ARG A 13 27.44 -1.80 21.18
C ARG A 13 27.86 -1.35 19.78
N SER A 14 27.72 -2.26 18.83
CA SER A 14 27.71 -1.94 17.42
C SER A 14 26.47 -1.11 17.16
N SER A 15 26.63 0.15 16.79
CA SER A 15 25.54 0.98 16.27
C SER A 15 25.28 0.49 14.83
N SER A 16 24.40 -0.48 14.71
CA SER A 16 23.84 -0.92 13.43
C SER A 16 22.96 0.22 12.90
N LYS A 17 23.28 0.70 11.69
CA LYS A 17 22.38 1.49 10.86
C LYS A 17 21.05 0.74 10.79
N ARG A 18 19.94 1.42 11.07
CA ARG A 18 18.59 0.88 10.94
C ARG A 18 18.40 0.39 9.52
N GLY A 19 18.27 -0.91 9.34
CA GLY A 19 17.74 -1.53 8.14
C GLY A 19 16.21 -1.50 8.25
N ASP A 20 15.54 -1.16 7.15
CA ASP A 20 14.11 -0.86 7.08
C ASP A 20 13.26 -2.14 6.92
N GLY A 21 13.41 -3.13 7.77
CA GLY A 21 12.58 -4.33 7.79
C GLY A 21 11.86 -4.51 9.13
N ALA A 22 10.60 -4.84 9.10
CA ALA A 22 9.83 -5.16 10.30
C ALA A 22 9.04 -6.46 10.10
N VAL A 23 9.09 -7.36 11.08
CA VAL A 23 8.23 -8.55 11.12
C VAL A 23 6.91 -8.17 11.77
N ILE A 24 5.81 -8.49 11.11
CA ILE A 24 4.45 -8.28 11.61
C ILE A 24 3.95 -9.62 12.16
N ASP A 25 3.67 -9.67 13.44
CA ASP A 25 2.96 -10.78 14.08
C ASP A 25 1.56 -10.33 14.50
N VAL A 26 0.57 -11.20 14.31
CA VAL A 26 -0.83 -10.93 14.66
C VAL A 26 -1.26 -11.97 15.68
N ASP A 27 -1.50 -11.54 16.90
CA ASP A 27 -1.93 -12.42 17.97
C ASP A 27 -3.40 -12.91 17.82
N ALA A 28 -3.82 -13.79 18.72
CA ALA A 28 -5.16 -14.36 18.73
C ALA A 28 -6.27 -13.32 18.96
N THR A 29 -5.93 -12.12 19.46
CA THR A 29 -6.86 -11.00 19.66
C THR A 29 -6.95 -10.10 18.43
N GLY A 30 -6.11 -10.37 17.41
CA GLY A 30 -6.00 -9.56 16.19
C GLY A 30 -5.21 -8.27 16.42
N GLU A 31 -4.36 -8.21 17.45
CA GLU A 31 -3.39 -7.13 17.59
C GLU A 31 -2.13 -7.42 16.77
N VAL A 32 -1.61 -6.38 16.14
CA VAL A 32 -0.42 -6.45 15.31
C VAL A 32 0.80 -6.19 16.18
N HIS A 33 1.67 -7.18 16.29
CA HIS A 33 2.96 -7.06 16.96
C HIS A 33 4.06 -7.00 15.91
N LEU A 34 4.94 -6.03 16.06
CA LEU A 34 6.03 -5.77 15.12
C LEU A 34 7.35 -6.00 15.84
N ALA A 35 8.18 -6.86 15.26
CA ALA A 35 9.55 -7.07 15.71
C ALA A 35 10.50 -6.38 14.70
N ASP A 36 11.53 -5.69 15.20
CA ASP A 36 12.60 -5.16 14.38
C ASP A 36 13.36 -6.31 13.70
N ALA A 37 13.23 -6.42 12.39
CA ALA A 37 14.01 -7.36 11.60
C ALA A 37 14.75 -6.58 10.49
N ALA A 38 15.93 -7.09 10.11
CA ALA A 38 16.61 -6.61 8.91
C ALA A 38 15.75 -6.93 7.69
N ALA A 39 15.65 -6.00 6.73
CA ALA A 39 14.83 -6.15 5.53
C ALA A 39 15.29 -7.39 4.74
N GLU A 40 14.49 -8.45 4.82
CA GLU A 40 14.63 -9.65 4.01
C GLU A 40 13.34 -9.76 3.16
N PRO A 41 13.43 -9.96 1.83
CA PRO A 41 12.25 -10.02 0.94
C PRO A 41 11.20 -11.03 1.38
N ASP A 42 11.63 -12.14 1.99
CA ASP A 42 10.73 -13.16 2.55
C ASP A 42 9.99 -12.69 3.80
N GLU A 43 10.57 -11.78 4.58
CA GLU A 43 9.96 -11.22 5.79
C GLU A 43 8.90 -10.19 5.42
N ASP A 44 9.15 -9.33 4.43
CA ASP A 44 8.18 -8.37 3.91
C ASP A 44 6.95 -9.10 3.34
N ALA A 45 7.16 -10.18 2.58
CA ALA A 45 6.06 -11.00 2.06
C ALA A 45 5.24 -11.65 3.20
N ARG A 46 5.91 -12.17 4.24
CA ARG A 46 5.22 -12.70 5.43
C ARG A 46 4.44 -11.62 6.17
N ALA A 47 5.01 -10.42 6.30
CA ALA A 47 4.36 -9.27 6.92
C ALA A 47 3.07 -8.89 6.18
N LEU A 48 3.09 -8.87 4.84
CA LEU A 48 1.89 -8.62 4.03
C LEU A 48 0.82 -9.70 4.22
N VAL A 49 1.21 -10.98 4.34
CA VAL A 49 0.26 -12.08 4.62
C VAL A 49 -0.38 -11.91 6.00
N LEU A 50 0.38 -11.52 7.02
CA LEU A 50 -0.15 -11.26 8.36
C LEU A 50 -1.07 -10.03 8.35
N LEU A 51 -0.69 -8.97 7.65
CA LEU A 51 -1.55 -7.80 7.46
C LEU A 51 -2.84 -8.17 6.72
N ALA A 52 -2.77 -9.05 5.72
CA ALA A 52 -3.96 -9.56 5.05
C ALA A 52 -4.89 -10.31 6.01
N ARG A 53 -4.35 -11.13 6.91
CA ARG A 53 -5.15 -11.80 7.96
C ARG A 53 -5.81 -10.80 8.90
N TRP A 54 -5.04 -9.81 9.38
CA TRP A 54 -5.57 -8.74 10.21
C TRP A 54 -6.69 -7.95 9.52
N ALA A 55 -6.55 -7.68 8.23
CA ALA A 55 -7.53 -6.97 7.41
C ALA A 55 -8.84 -7.76 7.18
N GLY A 56 -8.89 -9.04 7.56
CA GLY A 56 -10.08 -9.88 7.46
C GLY A 56 -11.31 -9.36 8.18
N ARG A 57 -11.13 -8.43 9.14
CA ARG A 57 -12.23 -7.72 9.81
C ARG A 57 -12.94 -6.71 8.91
N TYR A 58 -12.29 -6.26 7.83
CA TYR A 58 -12.80 -5.27 6.88
C TYR A 58 -13.25 -5.89 5.56
N ALA A 59 -12.74 -7.08 5.24
CA ALA A 59 -13.06 -7.73 3.98
C ALA A 59 -12.94 -9.25 4.08
N PRO A 60 -13.98 -10.01 3.65
CA PRO A 60 -13.89 -11.47 3.58
C PRO A 60 -12.90 -11.92 2.51
N ALA A 61 -12.90 -11.26 1.34
CA ALA A 61 -11.95 -11.51 0.27
C ALA A 61 -10.82 -10.47 0.29
N ARG A 62 -9.59 -10.95 0.28
CA ARG A 62 -8.36 -10.15 0.36
C ARG A 62 -7.22 -10.88 -0.31
N ASN A 63 -6.33 -10.12 -0.94
CA ASN A 63 -5.17 -10.67 -1.61
C ASN A 63 -3.97 -9.74 -1.46
N VAL A 64 -2.77 -10.31 -1.39
CA VAL A 64 -1.52 -9.56 -1.47
C VAL A 64 -1.27 -9.21 -2.93
N GLU A 65 -0.94 -7.95 -3.18
CA GLU A 65 -0.70 -7.41 -4.51
C GLU A 65 0.71 -6.85 -4.60
N GLY A 66 1.52 -7.46 -5.43
CA GLY A 66 2.94 -7.08 -5.56
C GLY A 66 3.73 -7.28 -4.27
N ALA A 67 4.73 -6.43 -4.06
CA ALA A 67 5.63 -6.49 -2.92
C ALA A 67 5.22 -5.57 -1.75
N ASP A 68 4.26 -4.67 -1.96
CA ASP A 68 3.93 -3.58 -1.02
C ASP A 68 2.42 -3.28 -0.94
N GLY A 69 1.59 -4.11 -1.55
CA GLY A 69 0.16 -3.90 -1.69
C GLY A 69 -0.72 -4.95 -1.04
N LEU A 70 -1.89 -4.53 -0.60
CA LEU A 70 -2.97 -5.40 -0.15
C LEU A 70 -4.28 -4.93 -0.78
N TRP A 71 -4.94 -5.84 -1.48
CA TRP A 71 -6.26 -5.61 -2.03
C TRP A 71 -7.35 -6.23 -1.14
N LEU A 72 -8.42 -5.46 -0.91
CA LEU A 72 -9.56 -5.84 -0.07
C LEU A 72 -10.86 -5.65 -0.84
N GLU A 73 -11.69 -6.69 -0.90
CA GLU A 73 -13.07 -6.60 -1.41
C GLU A 73 -14.01 -6.17 -0.28
N THR A 74 -14.45 -4.92 -0.32
CA THR A 74 -15.23 -4.30 0.76
C THR A 74 -16.72 -4.17 0.43
N THR A 75 -17.16 -4.74 -0.69
CA THR A 75 -18.58 -4.72 -1.10
C THR A 75 -19.48 -5.29 0.00
N GLY A 76 -20.47 -4.50 0.41
CA GLY A 76 -21.42 -4.89 1.42
C GLY A 76 -20.91 -4.89 2.87
N VAL A 77 -19.68 -4.44 3.14
CA VAL A 77 -19.10 -4.39 4.50
C VAL A 77 -19.03 -2.99 5.07
N ALA A 78 -18.84 -1.98 4.23
CA ALA A 78 -18.61 -0.60 4.67
C ALA A 78 -19.72 -0.05 5.59
N HIS A 79 -20.97 -0.49 5.43
CA HIS A 79 -22.10 -0.07 6.27
C HIS A 79 -21.91 -0.45 7.75
N LEU A 80 -21.17 -1.53 8.05
CA LEU A 80 -20.89 -1.97 9.43
C LEU A 80 -19.97 -0.99 10.18
N PHE A 81 -19.28 -0.13 9.45
CA PHE A 81 -18.34 0.87 9.97
C PHE A 81 -18.91 2.31 9.91
N GLY A 82 -20.14 2.49 9.40
CA GLY A 82 -20.72 3.82 9.19
C GLY A 82 -20.40 4.42 7.81
N GLY A 83 -20.00 3.57 6.84
CA GLY A 83 -19.68 3.96 5.48
C GLY A 83 -18.21 3.79 5.12
N GLU A 84 -17.89 3.99 3.84
CA GLU A 84 -16.56 3.75 3.27
C GLU A 84 -15.47 4.63 3.89
N ALA A 85 -15.73 5.92 4.06
CA ALA A 85 -14.78 6.84 4.67
C ALA A 85 -14.50 6.48 6.13
N ALA A 86 -15.54 6.19 6.91
CA ALA A 86 -15.42 5.82 8.31
C ALA A 86 -14.68 4.49 8.49
N MET A 87 -14.87 3.55 7.58
CA MET A 87 -14.12 2.29 7.53
C MET A 87 -12.62 2.55 7.31
N LEU A 88 -12.25 3.38 6.33
CA LEU A 88 -10.85 3.73 6.08
C LEU A 88 -10.24 4.52 7.24
N GLU A 89 -10.98 5.41 7.87
CA GLU A 89 -10.53 6.10 9.09
C GLU A 89 -10.23 5.11 10.23
N ASP A 90 -11.06 4.07 10.41
CA ASP A 90 -10.81 3.04 11.41
C ASP A 90 -9.56 2.23 11.08
N VAL A 91 -9.36 1.83 9.80
CA VAL A 91 -8.13 1.17 9.32
C VAL A 91 -6.91 2.01 9.68
N HIS A 92 -6.88 3.28 9.23
CA HIS A 92 -5.72 4.15 9.45
C HIS A 92 -5.47 4.44 10.93
N ARG A 93 -6.52 4.66 11.73
CA ARG A 93 -6.41 4.86 13.18
C ARG A 93 -5.76 3.67 13.88
N ARG A 94 -6.09 2.44 13.46
CA ARG A 94 -5.50 1.22 14.02
C ARG A 94 -4.06 1.03 13.59
N LEU A 95 -3.78 1.24 12.29
CA LEU A 95 -2.42 1.08 11.75
C LEU A 95 -1.46 2.21 12.19
N ALA A 96 -1.99 3.37 12.59
CA ALA A 96 -1.21 4.48 13.13
C ALA A 96 -0.91 4.39 14.64
N ARG A 97 -1.36 3.34 15.33
CA ARG A 97 -1.14 3.20 16.79
C ARG A 97 0.35 3.22 17.15
N PRO A 98 0.74 3.92 18.24
CA PRO A 98 2.13 3.99 18.68
C PRO A 98 2.70 2.64 19.13
N ARG A 99 1.83 1.70 19.53
CA ARG A 99 2.18 0.32 19.87
C ARG A 99 1.32 -0.62 19.04
N GLY A 100 1.96 -1.57 18.37
CA GLY A 100 1.28 -2.56 17.53
C GLY A 100 0.70 -2.03 16.22
N GLY A 101 1.03 -0.81 15.81
CA GLY A 101 0.65 -0.25 14.52
C GLY A 101 1.84 -0.14 13.55
N LEU A 102 1.57 -0.23 12.25
CA LEU A 102 2.61 -0.16 11.20
C LEU A 102 3.41 1.15 11.23
N ALA A 103 2.78 2.27 11.60
CA ALA A 103 3.46 3.56 11.71
C ALA A 103 4.56 3.56 12.80
N ALA A 104 4.43 2.75 13.86
CA ALA A 104 5.44 2.61 14.89
C ALA A 104 6.74 1.99 14.37
N CYS A 105 6.68 1.26 13.26
CA CYS A 105 7.82 0.60 12.60
C CYS A 105 8.32 1.37 11.37
N GLY A 106 7.86 2.60 11.16
CA GLY A 106 8.31 3.43 10.06
C GLY A 106 7.56 3.22 8.75
N PHE A 107 6.54 2.35 8.71
CA PHE A 107 5.74 2.15 7.51
C PHE A 107 4.74 3.29 7.27
N THR A 108 4.65 3.70 6.01
CA THR A 108 3.60 4.62 5.54
C THR A 108 2.50 3.81 4.87
N VAL A 109 1.28 3.89 5.42
CA VAL A 109 0.10 3.25 4.84
C VAL A 109 -0.70 4.28 4.03
N ARG A 110 -1.08 3.89 2.82
CA ARG A 110 -1.96 4.67 1.94
C ARG A 110 -3.08 3.78 1.44
N SER A 111 -4.29 4.31 1.35
CA SER A 111 -5.45 3.53 0.90
C SER A 111 -6.24 4.28 -0.17
N GLY A 112 -6.76 3.52 -1.13
CA GLY A 112 -7.73 3.99 -2.11
C GLY A 112 -8.96 3.09 -2.08
N LEU A 113 -10.14 3.65 -2.28
CA LEU A 113 -11.39 2.91 -2.42
C LEU A 113 -12.11 3.41 -3.68
N ALA A 114 -12.50 2.47 -4.54
CA ALA A 114 -13.18 2.74 -5.81
C ALA A 114 -13.96 1.50 -6.29
N ASP A 115 -14.72 1.65 -7.38
CA ASP A 115 -15.50 0.56 -7.97
C ASP A 115 -14.64 -0.56 -8.59
N THR A 116 -13.35 -0.29 -8.88
CA THR A 116 -12.41 -1.29 -9.45
C THR A 116 -11.06 -1.28 -8.72
N PRO A 117 -10.36 -2.43 -8.65
CA PRO A 117 -9.05 -2.55 -8.03
C PRO A 117 -8.03 -1.56 -8.58
N GLU A 118 -7.98 -1.39 -9.91
CA GLU A 118 -7.03 -0.51 -10.59
C GLU A 118 -7.27 0.96 -10.21
N ALA A 119 -8.55 1.36 -10.11
CA ALA A 119 -8.91 2.71 -9.68
C ALA A 119 -8.56 2.93 -8.20
N ALA A 120 -8.82 1.97 -7.33
CA ALA A 120 -8.45 2.03 -5.93
C ALA A 120 -6.92 2.13 -5.75
N PHE A 121 -6.15 1.35 -6.53
CA PHE A 121 -4.69 1.41 -6.55
C PHE A 121 -4.18 2.79 -7.00
N ALA A 122 -4.73 3.34 -8.09
CA ALA A 122 -4.38 4.67 -8.58
C ALA A 122 -4.64 5.75 -7.52
N LEU A 123 -5.77 5.68 -6.83
CA LEU A 123 -6.10 6.59 -5.74
C LEU A 123 -5.11 6.46 -4.58
N ALA A 124 -4.81 5.24 -4.11
CA ALA A 124 -3.87 5.01 -3.02
C ALA A 124 -2.50 5.61 -3.32
N ARG A 125 -1.99 5.45 -4.55
CA ARG A 125 -0.64 5.90 -4.92
C ARG A 125 -0.54 7.37 -5.27
N PHE A 126 -1.57 7.95 -5.89
CA PHE A 126 -1.47 9.27 -6.53
C PHE A 126 -2.45 10.32 -5.99
N ALA A 127 -3.49 9.93 -5.25
CA ALA A 127 -4.45 10.87 -4.65
C ALA A 127 -4.24 11.09 -3.15
N THR A 128 -3.30 10.38 -2.52
CA THR A 128 -3.03 10.43 -1.09
C THR A 128 -1.75 11.20 -0.76
N SER A 129 -1.65 11.62 0.49
CA SER A 129 -0.46 12.25 1.07
C SER A 129 -0.35 11.87 2.55
N ALA A 130 0.74 12.27 3.22
CA ALA A 130 0.89 12.07 4.66
C ALA A 130 -0.26 12.73 5.46
N ALA A 131 -0.75 13.89 5.02
CA ALA A 131 -1.87 14.59 5.66
C ALA A 131 -3.25 14.02 5.30
N ARG A 132 -3.36 13.32 4.17
CA ARG A 132 -4.56 12.65 3.69
C ARG A 132 -4.20 11.24 3.23
N PRO A 133 -4.09 10.26 4.15
CA PRO A 133 -3.53 8.95 3.85
C PRO A 133 -4.50 8.03 3.09
N PHE A 134 -5.75 8.44 2.88
CA PHE A 134 -6.70 7.69 2.07
C PHE A 134 -7.51 8.58 1.14
N ALA A 135 -8.03 7.98 0.06
CA ALA A 135 -8.91 8.61 -0.92
C ALA A 135 -10.05 7.66 -1.30
N VAL A 136 -11.24 8.20 -1.49
CA VAL A 136 -12.45 7.47 -1.88
C VAL A 136 -13.00 8.07 -3.17
N ALA A 137 -13.23 7.25 -4.18
CA ALA A 137 -14.05 7.62 -5.32
C ALA A 137 -15.50 7.25 -5.02
N PRO A 138 -16.43 8.19 -5.05
CA PRO A 138 -17.85 7.85 -4.87
C PRO A 138 -18.31 6.83 -5.92
N PRO A 139 -19.23 5.93 -5.59
CA PRO A 139 -19.75 4.93 -6.51
C PRO A 139 -20.20 5.55 -7.84
N GLY A 140 -19.77 4.97 -8.96
CA GLY A 140 -20.06 5.45 -10.31
C GLY A 140 -19.32 6.74 -10.73
N ARG A 141 -18.53 7.36 -9.85
CA ARG A 141 -17.78 8.59 -10.15
C ARG A 141 -16.27 8.40 -10.20
N GLN A 142 -15.79 7.18 -10.33
CA GLN A 142 -14.35 6.91 -10.39
C GLN A 142 -13.63 7.62 -11.54
N ALA A 143 -14.28 7.78 -12.70
CA ALA A 143 -13.68 8.50 -13.82
C ALA A 143 -13.33 9.96 -13.45
N GLU A 144 -14.21 10.65 -12.72
CA GLU A 144 -13.94 12.02 -12.24
C GLU A 144 -12.80 12.03 -11.21
N ALA A 145 -12.81 11.08 -10.27
CA ALA A 145 -11.79 10.98 -9.23
C ALA A 145 -10.40 10.70 -9.82
N LEU A 146 -10.32 9.95 -10.90
CA LEU A 146 -9.08 9.58 -11.59
C LEU A 146 -8.60 10.64 -12.57
N ALA A 147 -9.47 11.50 -13.13
CA ALA A 147 -9.14 12.38 -14.24
C ALA A 147 -7.89 13.23 -14.02
N GLY A 148 -7.68 13.73 -12.82
CA GLY A 148 -6.54 14.55 -12.44
C GLY A 148 -5.24 13.78 -12.16
N LEU A 149 -5.30 12.46 -12.01
CA LEU A 149 -4.16 11.64 -11.65
C LEU A 149 -3.22 11.40 -12.85
N PRO A 150 -1.92 11.11 -12.61
CA PRO A 150 -0.99 10.80 -13.68
C PRO A 150 -1.35 9.49 -14.37
N VAL A 151 -1.03 9.37 -15.66
CA VAL A 151 -1.27 8.15 -16.46
C VAL A 151 -0.53 6.92 -15.91
N ALA A 152 0.54 7.11 -15.14
CA ALA A 152 1.22 6.05 -14.40
C ALA A 152 0.29 5.30 -13.42
N GLY A 153 -0.79 5.95 -12.96
CA GLY A 153 -1.82 5.34 -12.11
C GLY A 153 -2.65 4.24 -12.80
N LEU A 154 -2.56 4.11 -14.11
CA LEU A 154 -3.26 3.05 -14.86
C LEU A 154 -2.53 1.69 -14.82
N GLY A 155 -1.40 1.57 -14.14
CA GLY A 155 -0.64 0.32 -14.10
C GLY A 155 -0.03 -0.09 -15.45
N LEU A 156 0.16 0.88 -16.37
CA LEU A 156 0.74 0.64 -17.68
C LEU A 156 2.25 0.42 -17.56
N GLU A 157 2.81 -0.33 -18.52
CA GLU A 157 4.26 -0.50 -18.66
C GLU A 157 4.97 0.85 -18.73
N ALA A 158 6.16 0.94 -18.12
CA ALA A 158 6.92 2.18 -18.01
C ALA A 158 7.19 2.85 -19.38
N GLU A 159 7.44 2.05 -20.40
CA GLU A 159 7.65 2.53 -21.77
C GLU A 159 6.39 3.19 -22.36
N THR A 160 5.23 2.60 -22.10
CA THR A 160 3.93 3.17 -22.50
C THR A 160 3.67 4.50 -21.78
N VAL A 161 3.96 4.59 -20.50
CA VAL A 161 3.85 5.84 -19.73
C VAL A 161 4.76 6.93 -20.29
N LEU A 162 6.01 6.59 -20.64
CA LEU A 162 6.96 7.51 -21.27
C LEU A 162 6.48 7.98 -22.64
N LEU A 163 5.92 7.08 -23.47
CA LEU A 163 5.38 7.40 -24.77
C LEU A 163 4.17 8.36 -24.65
N LEU A 164 3.23 8.07 -23.74
CA LEU A 164 2.12 8.99 -23.44
C LEU A 164 2.63 10.36 -23.01
N GLY A 165 3.65 10.39 -22.15
CA GLY A 165 4.28 11.63 -21.72
C GLY A 165 4.87 12.46 -22.85
N ARG A 166 5.54 11.83 -23.83
CA ARG A 166 6.07 12.47 -25.03
C ARG A 166 4.96 13.04 -25.93
N LEU A 167 3.78 12.43 -25.92
CA LEU A 167 2.59 12.91 -26.63
C LEU A 167 1.82 13.99 -25.86
N GLY A 168 2.31 14.42 -24.68
CA GLY A 168 1.64 15.40 -23.84
C GLY A 168 0.48 14.84 -23.00
N LEU A 169 0.24 13.53 -23.07
CA LEU A 169 -0.82 12.83 -22.34
C LEU A 169 -0.30 12.41 -20.98
N LYS A 170 -0.36 13.32 -20.00
CA LYS A 170 0.20 13.13 -18.67
C LYS A 170 -0.83 12.75 -17.61
N ARG A 171 -2.11 13.03 -17.86
CA ARG A 171 -3.21 12.80 -16.93
C ARG A 171 -4.23 11.84 -17.50
N ILE A 172 -4.85 11.02 -16.63
CA ILE A 172 -5.82 9.99 -17.01
C ILE A 172 -7.02 10.60 -17.78
N GLY A 173 -7.54 11.73 -17.32
CA GLY A 173 -8.67 12.41 -17.96
C GLY A 173 -8.42 12.83 -19.41
N GLN A 174 -7.16 13.04 -19.81
CA GLN A 174 -6.82 13.37 -21.21
C GLN A 174 -7.02 12.18 -22.16
N LEU A 175 -7.13 10.96 -21.61
CA LEU A 175 -7.36 9.75 -22.39
C LEU A 175 -8.84 9.50 -22.67
N TYR A 176 -9.76 10.05 -21.89
CA TYR A 176 -11.20 9.75 -21.98
C TYR A 176 -11.84 10.10 -23.33
N GLY A 177 -11.38 11.16 -23.98
CA GLY A 177 -11.87 11.59 -25.30
C GLY A 177 -11.16 10.98 -26.49
N LEU A 178 -10.17 10.10 -26.27
CA LEU A 178 -9.40 9.54 -27.38
C LEU A 178 -10.09 8.30 -27.96
N PRO A 179 -10.24 8.22 -29.31
CA PRO A 179 -10.76 7.02 -29.95
C PRO A 179 -9.87 5.81 -29.64
N ARG A 180 -10.48 4.71 -29.18
CA ARG A 180 -9.78 3.45 -28.86
C ARG A 180 -8.87 2.99 -30.01
N ALA A 181 -9.36 3.06 -31.26
CA ALA A 181 -8.59 2.70 -32.44
C ALA A 181 -7.34 3.57 -32.66
N ALA A 182 -7.32 4.80 -32.16
CA ALA A 182 -6.16 5.67 -32.25
C ALA A 182 -5.09 5.28 -31.24
N LEU A 183 -5.50 4.89 -30.04
CA LEU A 183 -4.61 4.35 -29.02
C LEU A 183 -4.02 3.00 -29.47
N GLU A 184 -4.87 2.06 -29.86
CA GLU A 184 -4.43 0.73 -30.32
C GLU A 184 -3.43 0.79 -31.49
N ARG A 185 -3.65 1.65 -32.47
CA ARG A 185 -2.70 1.80 -33.59
C ARG A 185 -1.33 2.30 -33.16
N ARG A 186 -1.27 3.16 -32.15
CA ARG A 186 -0.01 3.74 -31.66
C ARG A 186 0.74 2.79 -30.73
N PHE A 187 0.01 1.89 -30.02
CA PHE A 187 0.59 0.98 -29.06
C PHE A 187 0.85 -0.43 -29.60
N ARG A 188 0.32 -0.82 -30.77
CA ARG A 188 0.62 -2.11 -31.43
C ARG A 188 2.09 -2.31 -31.81
N GLY A 189 2.89 -1.26 -31.85
CA GLY A 189 4.32 -1.32 -32.16
C GLY A 189 5.23 -1.49 -30.94
N VAL A 190 4.69 -1.50 -29.73
CA VAL A 190 5.46 -1.55 -28.46
C VAL A 190 5.34 -2.92 -27.80
N ALA A 191 4.44 -3.79 -28.25
CA ALA A 191 4.24 -5.15 -27.76
C ALA A 191 4.88 -6.19 -28.71
N GLY A 192 6.18 -6.01 -29.01
CA GLY A 192 6.96 -6.94 -29.82
C GLY A 192 8.31 -7.22 -29.18
#